data_65d412de0dd503826169148c1906afa9
#
_entry.id   65d412de0dd503826169148c1906afa9
#
_cell.length_a   1.000
_cell.length_b   1.000
_cell.length_c   1.000
_cell.angle_alpha   90.00
_cell.angle_beta   90.00
_cell.angle_gamma   90.00
#
_symmetry.space_group_name_H-M   'P 1'
#
loop_
_entity.id
_entity.type
_entity.pdbx_description
1 polymer ?
#
loop_
_entity_poly.entity_id
_entity_poly.type
_entity_poly.pdbx_seq_one_letter_code
_entity_poly.pdbx_strand_id
1 'polypeptide(L)'
;MIFTNRHIIQEKVEPIPVKKRPTILVLGAGYGGLATVVNLQKSLGVDDAEIILINKNDYHYESTWLHEAAAGTLKPEQVRYPISRVIQQDKVKFVKAEVEAIDVKAKMVTSSAGQHTYDYLVIGLGFEGETFGIPGLDKYALSIANVKAARQIREHIEYQFATWSLEEVKADSRLTIIVGGAGFTGIEFLGELGDRIPELCEEFDVPADKVKVLCVEAAPMVLPGFDPELVEYAVRQLKSKGIEFSIGTPVVEATPEGVKLKTGDEEFEFIEAGTVVWAAGVRGNRLIEETGIENMRARVKVEKDLRAPGFDDVFIVGDCALMINEEINRPFPPTAQIAMQQGDMCANNLIALMKGQPTQAFVPDLKGSIASLGSNDAIGVAFGKKMTGKKASFMKKMVDNRALYLIGGAGLTFKKGKFDLL
;
A
#
# COMPACT_ATOMS: atom_id res chain seq x y z
N MET A 1 -54.98 -59.42 38.25
CA MET A 1 -54.51 -58.30 37.41
C MET A 1 -53.23 -57.77 38.00
N ILE A 2 -52.12 -58.09 37.36
CA ILE A 2 -50.78 -57.71 37.81
C ILE A 2 -50.34 -56.50 36.86
N PHE A 3 -50.27 -55.32 37.41
CA PHE A 3 -49.73 -54.16 36.70
C PHE A 3 -48.20 -54.11 36.88
N THR A 4 -47.46 -54.43 35.86
CA THR A 4 -46.00 -54.25 35.81
C THR A 4 -45.65 -52.79 35.49
N ASN A 5 -45.06 -52.05 36.44
CA ASN A 5 -44.46 -50.78 36.29
C ASN A 5 -43.21 -50.88 35.43
N ARG A 6 -43.23 -50.39 34.21
CA ARG A 6 -42.02 -50.16 33.41
C ARG A 6 -41.41 -48.83 33.84
N HIS A 7 -40.28 -48.85 34.53
CA HIS A 7 -39.42 -47.69 34.71
C HIS A 7 -38.75 -47.38 33.35
N ILE A 8 -39.14 -46.25 32.78
CA ILE A 8 -38.43 -45.65 31.65
C ILE A 8 -37.18 -44.99 32.22
N ILE A 9 -36.00 -45.58 31.96
CA ILE A 9 -34.69 -44.96 32.23
C ILE A 9 -34.55 -43.87 31.19
N GLN A 10 -34.67 -42.59 31.57
CA GLN A 10 -34.24 -41.48 30.76
C GLN A 10 -32.71 -41.43 30.85
N GLU A 11 -32.03 -41.92 29.82
CA GLU A 11 -30.63 -41.64 29.62
C GLU A 11 -30.48 -40.12 29.43
N LYS A 12 -29.77 -39.46 30.35
CA LYS A 12 -29.28 -38.08 30.15
C LYS A 12 -28.28 -38.11 29.00
N VAL A 13 -28.71 -37.68 27.82
CA VAL A 13 -27.81 -37.37 26.72
C VAL A 13 -27.04 -36.14 27.16
N GLU A 14 -25.79 -36.32 27.59
CA GLU A 14 -24.88 -35.20 27.81
C GLU A 14 -24.71 -34.47 26.47
N PRO A 15 -24.85 -33.12 26.45
CA PRO A 15 -24.64 -32.38 25.23
C PRO A 15 -23.21 -32.61 24.76
N ILE A 16 -23.04 -33.04 23.51
CA ILE A 16 -21.74 -33.17 22.88
C ILE A 16 -21.06 -31.80 22.99
N PRO A 17 -19.85 -31.68 23.58
CA PRO A 17 -19.19 -30.39 23.72
C PRO A 17 -18.96 -29.80 22.32
N VAL A 18 -19.64 -28.73 22.00
CA VAL A 18 -19.43 -27.98 20.78
C VAL A 18 -18.01 -27.45 20.86
N LYS A 19 -17.10 -27.99 20.05
CA LYS A 19 -15.71 -27.53 19.96
C LYS A 19 -15.76 -26.09 19.53
N LYS A 20 -15.36 -25.15 20.42
CA LYS A 20 -15.33 -23.74 20.13
C LYS A 20 -14.42 -23.52 18.92
N ARG A 21 -14.96 -22.96 17.85
CA ARG A 21 -14.18 -22.61 16.65
C ARG A 21 -13.17 -21.51 17.02
N PRO A 22 -11.90 -21.64 16.63
CA PRO A 22 -10.95 -20.54 16.85
C PRO A 22 -11.34 -19.30 16.02
N THR A 23 -11.15 -18.15 16.61
CA THR A 23 -11.36 -16.86 15.97
C THR A 23 -10.06 -16.36 15.37
N ILE A 24 -10.04 -16.18 14.04
CA ILE A 24 -8.95 -15.55 13.30
C ILE A 24 -9.35 -14.12 12.99
N LEU A 25 -8.68 -13.16 13.61
CA LEU A 25 -8.92 -11.73 13.42
C LEU A 25 -7.86 -11.16 12.48
N VAL A 26 -8.29 -10.58 11.34
CA VAL A 26 -7.42 -9.97 10.34
C VAL A 26 -7.67 -8.47 10.31
N LEU A 27 -6.63 -7.68 10.56
CA LEU A 27 -6.68 -6.22 10.57
C LEU A 27 -6.10 -5.65 9.27
N GLY A 28 -6.96 -4.96 8.53
CA GLY A 28 -6.60 -4.35 7.24
C GLY A 28 -6.85 -5.25 6.04
N ALA A 29 -7.49 -4.67 5.02
CA ALA A 29 -7.76 -5.30 3.73
C ALA A 29 -6.84 -4.77 2.62
N GLY A 30 -5.56 -4.50 2.95
CA GLY A 30 -4.49 -4.31 1.99
C GLY A 30 -4.08 -5.62 1.31
N TYR A 31 -3.03 -5.61 0.51
CA TYR A 31 -2.57 -6.82 -0.20
C TYR A 31 -2.30 -8.00 0.73
N GLY A 32 -1.61 -7.80 1.85
CA GLY A 32 -1.27 -8.88 2.77
C GLY A 32 -2.51 -9.44 3.50
N GLY A 33 -3.29 -8.57 4.14
CA GLY A 33 -4.48 -9.01 4.90
C GLY A 33 -5.55 -9.61 4.00
N LEU A 34 -5.81 -9.02 2.82
CA LEU A 34 -6.82 -9.56 1.90
C LEU A 34 -6.36 -10.89 1.28
N ALA A 35 -5.08 -11.04 0.93
CA ALA A 35 -4.53 -12.32 0.47
C ALA A 35 -4.65 -13.40 1.55
N THR A 36 -4.38 -13.06 2.83
CA THR A 36 -4.59 -13.99 3.96
C THR A 36 -6.04 -14.47 4.00
N VAL A 37 -7.00 -13.55 4.00
CA VAL A 37 -8.43 -13.90 4.07
C VAL A 37 -8.88 -14.74 2.87
N VAL A 38 -8.47 -14.36 1.65
CA VAL A 38 -8.81 -15.09 0.41
C VAL A 38 -8.27 -16.52 0.44
N ASN A 39 -7.08 -16.75 1.00
CA ASN A 39 -6.52 -18.10 1.08
C ASN A 39 -7.11 -18.91 2.25
N LEU A 40 -7.41 -18.28 3.39
CA LEU A 40 -8.14 -18.94 4.49
C LEU A 40 -9.52 -19.42 4.02
N GLN A 41 -10.33 -18.58 3.39
CA GLN A 41 -11.68 -18.95 2.95
C GLN A 41 -11.71 -20.03 1.87
N LYS A 42 -10.65 -20.19 1.07
CA LYS A 42 -10.50 -21.28 0.10
C LYS A 42 -10.22 -22.61 0.77
N SER A 43 -9.50 -22.60 1.90
CA SER A 43 -8.95 -23.78 2.55
C SER A 43 -9.75 -24.24 3.76
N LEU A 44 -10.54 -23.36 4.40
CA LEU A 44 -11.33 -23.64 5.60
C LEU A 44 -12.82 -23.72 5.27
N GLY A 45 -13.51 -24.65 5.92
CA GLY A 45 -14.97 -24.70 6.00
C GLY A 45 -15.52 -23.69 7.00
N VAL A 46 -16.82 -23.47 6.99
CA VAL A 46 -17.53 -22.55 7.91
C VAL A 46 -17.40 -22.95 9.39
N ASP A 47 -17.19 -24.24 9.66
CA ASP A 47 -17.08 -24.79 11.01
C ASP A 47 -15.64 -24.89 11.53
N ASP A 48 -14.64 -24.67 10.67
CA ASP A 48 -13.23 -24.81 11.05
C ASP A 48 -12.73 -23.62 11.86
N ALA A 49 -13.15 -22.38 11.51
CA ALA A 49 -12.79 -21.15 12.21
C ALA A 49 -13.83 -20.05 11.98
N GLU A 50 -13.88 -19.06 12.88
CA GLU A 50 -14.52 -17.78 12.64
C GLU A 50 -13.48 -16.81 12.07
N ILE A 51 -13.63 -16.39 10.81
CA ILE A 51 -12.73 -15.43 10.18
C ILE A 51 -13.38 -14.06 10.23
N ILE A 52 -12.73 -13.10 10.91
CA ILE A 52 -13.20 -11.72 11.02
C ILE A 52 -12.18 -10.81 10.33
N LEU A 53 -12.63 -10.04 9.34
CA LEU A 53 -11.83 -9.02 8.66
C LEU A 53 -12.29 -7.64 9.08
N ILE A 54 -11.42 -6.86 9.73
CA ILE A 54 -11.69 -5.45 10.08
C ILE A 54 -10.93 -4.55 9.12
N ASN A 55 -11.64 -3.62 8.48
CA ASN A 55 -11.03 -2.59 7.65
C ASN A 55 -11.85 -1.30 7.68
N LYS A 56 -11.17 -0.16 7.68
CA LYS A 56 -11.82 1.17 7.73
C LYS A 56 -12.70 1.48 6.51
N ASN A 57 -12.35 0.91 5.36
CA ASN A 57 -13.10 1.07 4.12
C ASN A 57 -13.79 -0.23 3.74
N ASP A 58 -14.93 -0.17 3.06
CA ASP A 58 -15.62 -1.34 2.47
C ASP A 58 -15.05 -1.76 1.12
N TYR A 59 -13.89 -1.21 0.75
CA TYR A 59 -13.18 -1.51 -0.49
C TYR A 59 -11.69 -1.77 -0.24
N HIS A 60 -11.14 -2.62 -1.08
CA HIS A 60 -9.70 -2.69 -1.34
C HIS A 60 -9.33 -1.69 -2.43
N TYR A 61 -8.10 -1.17 -2.41
CA TYR A 61 -7.57 -0.36 -3.49
C TYR A 61 -6.16 -0.82 -3.89
N GLU A 62 -5.91 -0.76 -5.19
CA GLU A 62 -4.60 -1.03 -5.78
C GLU A 62 -3.64 0.12 -5.44
N SER A 63 -2.86 -0.03 -4.36
CA SER A 63 -1.93 1.04 -3.95
C SER A 63 -0.84 1.31 -4.99
N THR A 64 -0.56 0.32 -5.83
CA THR A 64 0.35 0.44 -6.98
C THR A 64 -0.19 1.30 -8.13
N TRP A 65 -1.46 1.77 -8.07
CA TRP A 65 -2.09 2.66 -9.05
C TRP A 65 -2.41 4.05 -8.49
N LEU A 66 -2.04 4.32 -7.25
CA LEU A 66 -2.36 5.61 -6.61
C LEU A 66 -1.67 6.78 -7.31
N HIS A 67 -0.51 6.58 -7.89
CA HIS A 67 0.22 7.59 -8.65
C HIS A 67 -0.56 8.04 -9.90
N GLU A 68 -1.20 7.12 -10.62
CA GLU A 68 -2.08 7.43 -11.76
C GLU A 68 -3.31 8.25 -11.31
N ALA A 69 -3.95 7.83 -10.20
CA ALA A 69 -5.09 8.55 -9.65
C ALA A 69 -4.71 9.94 -9.11
N ALA A 70 -3.52 10.09 -8.54
CA ALA A 70 -3.00 11.36 -8.03
C ALA A 70 -2.63 12.34 -9.15
N ALA A 71 -2.05 11.85 -10.24
CA ALA A 71 -1.76 12.65 -11.42
C ALA A 71 -3.00 13.00 -12.25
N GLY A 72 -4.09 12.22 -12.13
CA GLY A 72 -5.34 12.43 -12.87
C GLY A 72 -5.45 11.62 -14.16
N THR A 73 -4.50 10.76 -14.49
CA THR A 73 -4.54 9.86 -15.66
C THR A 73 -5.47 8.67 -15.43
N LEU A 74 -5.79 8.35 -14.17
CA LEU A 74 -6.78 7.35 -13.80
C LEU A 74 -7.81 7.95 -12.82
N LYS A 75 -9.09 7.62 -12.98
CA LYS A 75 -10.12 8.06 -12.02
C LYS A 75 -9.93 7.36 -10.66
N PRO A 76 -10.00 8.07 -9.51
CA PRO A 76 -9.83 7.48 -8.18
C PRO A 76 -10.77 6.29 -7.87
N GLU A 77 -11.94 6.22 -8.53
CA GLU A 77 -12.88 5.11 -8.40
C GLU A 77 -12.41 3.83 -9.11
N GLN A 78 -11.52 3.95 -10.08
CA GLN A 78 -11.02 2.80 -10.85
C GLN A 78 -9.97 2.03 -10.07
N VAL A 79 -9.23 2.69 -9.17
CA VAL A 79 -8.19 2.04 -8.35
C VAL A 79 -8.74 1.17 -7.22
N ARG A 80 -10.06 1.10 -7.03
CA ARG A 80 -10.68 0.38 -5.91
C ARG A 80 -11.81 -0.55 -6.35
N TYR A 81 -12.08 -1.56 -5.53
CA TYR A 81 -13.22 -2.46 -5.67
C TYR A 81 -13.77 -2.90 -4.30
N PRO A 82 -15.09 -3.19 -4.19
CA PRO A 82 -15.68 -3.61 -2.92
C PRO A 82 -15.08 -4.91 -2.42
N ILE A 83 -14.77 -4.99 -1.12
CA ILE A 83 -14.27 -6.20 -0.45
C ILE A 83 -15.27 -7.35 -0.60
N SER A 84 -16.57 -7.06 -0.59
CA SER A 84 -17.64 -8.04 -0.77
C SER A 84 -17.58 -8.82 -2.09
N ARG A 85 -16.78 -8.39 -3.07
CA ARG A 85 -16.58 -9.11 -4.33
C ARG A 85 -15.58 -10.24 -4.23
N VAL A 86 -14.72 -10.23 -3.22
CA VAL A 86 -13.59 -11.16 -3.11
C VAL A 86 -13.70 -12.05 -1.88
N ILE A 87 -14.52 -11.69 -0.90
CA ILE A 87 -14.78 -12.50 0.28
C ILE A 87 -16.07 -13.34 0.11
N GLN A 88 -16.05 -14.54 0.69
CA GLN A 88 -17.24 -15.41 0.85
C GLN A 88 -17.94 -15.03 2.15
N GLN A 89 -19.11 -14.37 2.05
CA GLN A 89 -19.81 -13.79 3.21
C GLN A 89 -20.33 -14.84 4.22
N ASP A 90 -20.46 -16.06 3.81
CA ASP A 90 -20.79 -17.21 4.66
C ASP A 90 -19.60 -17.70 5.50
N LYS A 91 -18.37 -17.40 5.07
CA LYS A 91 -17.12 -17.80 5.75
C LYS A 91 -16.41 -16.65 6.46
N VAL A 92 -16.56 -15.43 5.95
CA VAL A 92 -15.81 -14.24 6.41
C VAL A 92 -16.77 -13.17 6.88
N LYS A 93 -16.70 -12.85 8.16
CA LYS A 93 -17.40 -11.70 8.75
C LYS A 93 -16.58 -10.44 8.48
N PHE A 94 -17.09 -9.58 7.62
CA PHE A 94 -16.50 -8.27 7.37
C PHE A 94 -17.04 -7.22 8.34
N VAL A 95 -16.13 -6.49 9.01
CA VAL A 95 -16.45 -5.39 9.91
C VAL A 95 -15.83 -4.11 9.35
N LYS A 96 -16.68 -3.18 8.88
CA LYS A 96 -16.24 -1.86 8.46
C LYS A 96 -16.02 -1.00 9.69
N ALA A 97 -14.78 -0.91 10.15
CA ALA A 97 -14.39 -0.14 11.32
C ALA A 97 -12.93 0.29 11.24
N GLU A 98 -12.58 1.38 11.89
CA GLU A 98 -11.21 1.79 12.10
C GLU A 98 -10.66 1.09 13.34
N VAL A 99 -9.47 0.51 13.23
CA VAL A 99 -8.75 -0.06 14.38
C VAL A 99 -8.15 1.08 15.16
N GLU A 100 -8.41 1.11 16.47
CA GLU A 100 -8.01 2.20 17.38
C GLU A 100 -6.92 1.78 18.35
N ALA A 101 -6.94 0.50 18.79
CA ALA A 101 -5.92 -0.03 19.69
C ALA A 101 -5.78 -1.55 19.53
N ILE A 102 -4.57 -2.06 19.80
CA ILE A 102 -4.24 -3.48 19.76
C ILE A 102 -3.51 -3.85 21.05
N ASP A 103 -4.18 -4.60 21.94
CA ASP A 103 -3.58 -5.19 23.13
C ASP A 103 -3.27 -6.67 22.84
N VAL A 104 -2.03 -6.93 22.45
CA VAL A 104 -1.58 -8.30 22.09
C VAL A 104 -1.49 -9.22 23.31
N LYS A 105 -1.30 -8.67 24.53
CA LYS A 105 -1.22 -9.44 25.76
C LYS A 105 -2.60 -9.86 26.26
N ALA A 106 -3.57 -8.95 26.18
CA ALA A 106 -4.97 -9.24 26.51
C ALA A 106 -5.72 -9.96 25.39
N LYS A 107 -5.11 -10.18 24.22
CA LYS A 107 -5.73 -10.73 23.00
C LYS A 107 -7.00 -9.97 22.61
N MET A 108 -6.92 -8.63 22.61
CA MET A 108 -8.04 -7.75 22.35
C MET A 108 -7.68 -6.64 21.38
N VAL A 109 -8.55 -6.40 20.42
CA VAL A 109 -8.47 -5.27 19.48
C VAL A 109 -9.68 -4.36 19.71
N THR A 110 -9.43 -3.07 19.89
CA THR A 110 -10.48 -2.05 19.93
C THR A 110 -10.60 -1.40 18.55
N SER A 111 -11.83 -1.26 18.10
CA SER A 111 -12.16 -0.58 16.85
C SER A 111 -13.34 0.37 17.07
N SER A 112 -13.62 1.23 16.10
CA SER A 112 -14.80 2.11 16.10
C SER A 112 -16.15 1.36 16.14
N ALA A 113 -16.15 0.02 15.94
CA ALA A 113 -17.32 -0.85 16.07
C ALA A 113 -17.36 -1.65 17.40
N GLY A 114 -16.41 -1.42 18.32
CA GLY A 114 -16.31 -2.09 19.61
C GLY A 114 -15.08 -2.97 19.75
N GLN A 115 -15.11 -3.85 20.74
CA GLN A 115 -13.98 -4.73 21.09
C GLN A 115 -14.12 -6.10 20.44
N HIS A 116 -12.97 -6.67 20.04
CA HIS A 116 -12.86 -7.97 19.37
C HIS A 116 -11.77 -8.80 20.04
N THR A 117 -12.12 -9.97 20.52
CA THR A 117 -11.14 -10.96 21.01
C THR A 117 -10.79 -11.93 19.91
N TYR A 118 -9.64 -12.58 20.02
CA TYR A 118 -9.15 -13.51 19.02
C TYR A 118 -8.38 -14.69 19.63
N ASP A 119 -8.32 -15.80 18.90
CA ASP A 119 -7.37 -16.89 19.15
C ASP A 119 -6.10 -16.67 18.31
N TYR A 120 -6.25 -16.15 17.07
CA TYR A 120 -5.15 -15.76 16.19
C TYR A 120 -5.38 -14.35 15.63
N LEU A 121 -4.30 -13.55 15.56
CA LEU A 121 -4.32 -12.18 15.04
C LEU A 121 -3.40 -12.05 13.83
N VAL A 122 -3.88 -11.38 12.79
CA VAL A 122 -3.08 -10.97 11.64
C VAL A 122 -3.11 -9.45 11.52
N ILE A 123 -1.95 -8.81 11.66
CA ILE A 123 -1.80 -7.36 11.53
C ILE A 123 -1.31 -7.03 10.13
N GLY A 124 -2.21 -6.51 9.28
CA GLY A 124 -1.94 -6.10 7.90
C GLY A 124 -2.41 -4.68 7.64
N LEU A 125 -2.18 -3.75 8.59
CA LEU A 125 -2.69 -2.37 8.57
C LEU A 125 -2.02 -1.46 7.53
N GLY A 126 -0.97 -1.95 6.85
CA GLY A 126 -0.28 -1.22 5.79
C GLY A 126 0.65 -0.13 6.30
N PHE A 127 0.81 0.91 5.48
CA PHE A 127 1.78 1.99 5.69
C PHE A 127 1.13 3.35 5.92
N GLU A 128 1.96 4.26 6.43
CA GLU A 128 1.70 5.70 6.49
C GLU A 128 2.87 6.45 5.84
N GLY A 129 2.63 7.70 5.41
CA GLY A 129 3.71 8.55 4.92
C GLY A 129 4.71 8.88 6.02
N GLU A 130 5.98 8.95 5.66
CA GLU A 130 7.06 9.31 6.57
C GLU A 130 7.52 10.74 6.28
N THR A 131 7.43 11.63 7.25
CA THR A 131 7.84 13.03 7.11
C THR A 131 9.24 13.32 7.64
N PHE A 132 9.89 12.33 8.27
CA PHE A 132 11.21 12.45 8.90
C PHE A 132 11.32 13.60 9.92
N GLY A 133 10.19 14.10 10.43
CA GLY A 133 10.16 15.25 11.34
C GLY A 133 10.50 16.59 10.69
N ILE A 134 10.46 16.68 9.37
CA ILE A 134 10.70 17.92 8.62
C ILE A 134 9.58 18.92 8.95
N PRO A 135 9.91 20.12 9.47
CA PRO A 135 8.93 21.12 9.86
C PRO A 135 7.96 21.49 8.74
N GLY A 136 6.66 21.50 9.04
CA GLY A 136 5.59 21.90 8.14
C GLY A 136 5.22 20.89 7.05
N LEU A 137 5.99 19.84 6.85
CA LEU A 137 5.74 18.86 5.78
C LEU A 137 4.43 18.10 5.97
N ASP A 138 4.09 17.76 7.21
CA ASP A 138 2.84 17.11 7.59
C ASP A 138 1.61 17.97 7.33
N LYS A 139 1.79 19.29 7.31
CA LYS A 139 0.72 20.27 7.17
C LYS A 139 0.56 20.80 5.76
N TYR A 140 1.66 20.99 5.03
CA TYR A 140 1.68 21.72 3.76
C TYR A 140 1.99 20.84 2.55
N ALA A 141 2.43 19.60 2.74
CA ALA A 141 2.63 18.66 1.65
C ALA A 141 1.49 17.64 1.54
N LEU A 142 1.21 17.23 0.31
CA LEU A 142 0.23 16.20 -0.02
C LEU A 142 0.95 14.86 -0.20
N SER A 143 0.45 13.78 0.40
CA SER A 143 1.08 12.45 0.33
C SER A 143 0.26 11.47 -0.48
N ILE A 144 0.91 10.62 -1.29
CA ILE A 144 0.26 9.57 -2.09
C ILE A 144 0.04 8.32 -1.22
N ALA A 145 -0.76 8.44 -0.16
CA ALA A 145 -0.92 7.38 0.84
C ALA A 145 -2.18 6.51 0.66
N ASN A 146 -3.23 7.03 0.03
CA ASN A 146 -4.51 6.32 -0.16
C ASN A 146 -5.36 7.02 -1.23
N VAL A 147 -6.53 6.43 -1.56
CA VAL A 147 -7.44 6.96 -2.60
C VAL A 147 -7.92 8.37 -2.32
N LYS A 148 -8.20 8.72 -1.04
CA LYS A 148 -8.64 10.08 -0.68
C LYS A 148 -7.51 11.08 -0.91
N ALA A 149 -6.31 10.74 -0.48
CA ALA A 149 -5.12 11.59 -0.68
C ALA A 149 -4.78 11.75 -2.18
N ALA A 150 -4.83 10.67 -2.97
CA ALA A 150 -4.64 10.76 -4.41
C ALA A 150 -5.66 11.70 -5.09
N ARG A 151 -6.94 11.60 -4.68
CA ARG A 151 -7.98 12.53 -5.16
C ARG A 151 -7.68 13.98 -4.77
N GLN A 152 -7.24 14.22 -3.53
CA GLN A 152 -6.88 15.57 -3.06
C GLN A 152 -5.71 16.16 -3.87
N ILE A 153 -4.70 15.36 -4.20
CA ILE A 153 -3.58 15.82 -5.06
C ILE A 153 -4.11 16.23 -6.43
N ARG A 154 -4.88 15.38 -7.08
CA ARG A 154 -5.48 15.65 -8.38
C ARG A 154 -6.31 16.94 -8.36
N GLU A 155 -7.29 17.03 -7.48
CA GLU A 155 -8.19 18.18 -7.36
C GLU A 155 -7.42 19.46 -7.01
N HIS A 156 -6.36 19.36 -6.21
CA HIS A 156 -5.50 20.50 -5.87
C HIS A 156 -4.72 21.01 -7.10
N ILE A 157 -4.12 20.11 -7.88
CA ILE A 157 -3.40 20.50 -9.11
C ILE A 157 -4.37 21.14 -10.11
N GLU A 158 -5.51 20.51 -10.38
CA GLU A 158 -6.55 21.06 -11.26
C GLU A 158 -7.02 22.44 -10.79
N TYR A 159 -7.21 22.62 -9.47
CA TYR A 159 -7.55 23.92 -8.87
C TYR A 159 -6.47 24.99 -9.09
N GLN A 160 -5.19 24.65 -8.98
CA GLN A 160 -4.10 25.60 -9.20
C GLN A 160 -4.05 26.09 -10.65
N PHE A 161 -4.24 25.20 -11.62
CA PHE A 161 -4.31 25.56 -13.04
C PHE A 161 -5.53 26.44 -13.34
N ALA A 162 -6.73 26.03 -12.89
CA ALA A 162 -7.96 26.79 -13.08
C ALA A 162 -7.88 28.18 -12.44
N THR A 163 -7.33 28.28 -11.23
CA THR A 163 -7.20 29.56 -10.51
C THR A 163 -6.21 30.48 -11.22
N TRP A 164 -5.05 29.95 -11.64
CA TRP A 164 -4.06 30.73 -12.37
C TRP A 164 -4.66 31.35 -13.64
N SER A 165 -5.45 30.62 -14.40
CA SER A 165 -6.05 31.14 -15.64
C SER A 165 -7.05 32.27 -15.42
N LEU A 166 -7.69 32.34 -14.23
CA LEU A 166 -8.73 33.30 -13.88
C LEU A 166 -8.21 34.58 -13.17
N GLU A 167 -7.02 34.50 -12.56
CA GLU A 167 -6.45 35.65 -11.82
C GLU A 167 -5.99 36.75 -12.76
N GLU A 168 -6.25 38.02 -12.38
CA GLU A 168 -5.77 39.19 -13.11
C GLU A 168 -4.24 39.31 -13.00
N VAL A 169 -3.70 39.08 -11.81
CA VAL A 169 -2.24 39.08 -11.57
C VAL A 169 -1.79 37.61 -11.42
N LYS A 170 -1.04 37.16 -12.42
CA LYS A 170 -0.58 35.77 -12.52
C LYS A 170 0.56 35.50 -11.53
N ALA A 171 0.39 34.56 -10.63
CA ALA A 171 1.45 34.04 -9.77
C ALA A 171 1.99 32.72 -10.35
N ASP A 172 3.13 32.78 -11.04
CA ASP A 172 3.71 31.60 -11.70
C ASP A 172 4.07 30.47 -10.69
N SER A 173 4.33 30.80 -9.42
CA SER A 173 4.53 29.83 -8.34
C SER A 173 3.35 28.88 -8.16
N ARG A 174 2.13 29.29 -8.53
CA ARG A 174 0.93 28.45 -8.51
C ARG A 174 1.06 27.22 -9.42
N LEU A 175 1.75 27.37 -10.55
CA LEU A 175 2.01 26.31 -11.53
C LEU A 175 3.32 25.56 -11.26
N THR A 176 4.01 25.90 -10.17
CA THR A 176 5.18 25.15 -9.73
C THR A 176 4.76 23.97 -8.85
N ILE A 177 5.13 22.76 -9.27
CA ILE A 177 4.85 21.49 -8.57
C ILE A 177 6.17 20.90 -8.11
N ILE A 178 6.33 20.73 -6.81
CA ILE A 178 7.48 20.06 -6.22
C ILE A 178 7.10 18.64 -5.81
N VAL A 179 7.90 17.65 -6.22
CA VAL A 179 7.76 16.26 -5.83
C VAL A 179 8.98 15.87 -5.01
N GLY A 180 8.76 15.64 -3.70
CA GLY A 180 9.81 15.22 -2.78
C GLY A 180 9.93 13.70 -2.77
N GLY A 181 11.10 13.21 -3.21
CA GLY A 181 11.43 11.78 -3.29
C GLY A 181 11.49 11.24 -4.71
N ALA A 182 12.66 10.72 -5.09
CA ALA A 182 12.93 10.07 -6.38
C ALA A 182 12.95 8.54 -6.29
N GLY A 183 12.22 7.96 -5.34
CA GLY A 183 11.93 6.53 -5.28
C GLY A 183 10.83 6.11 -6.27
N PHE A 184 10.37 4.85 -6.18
CA PHE A 184 9.34 4.31 -7.08
C PHE A 184 8.10 5.22 -7.18
N THR A 185 7.48 5.55 -6.04
CA THR A 185 6.23 6.33 -6.01
C THR A 185 6.39 7.71 -6.66
N GLY A 186 7.51 8.41 -6.35
CA GLY A 186 7.77 9.73 -6.92
C GLY A 186 8.01 9.68 -8.42
N ILE A 187 8.82 8.73 -8.90
CA ILE A 187 9.13 8.57 -10.32
C ILE A 187 7.89 8.15 -11.12
N GLU A 188 7.07 7.24 -10.61
CA GLU A 188 5.83 6.83 -11.25
C GLU A 188 4.83 7.99 -11.30
N PHE A 189 4.69 8.76 -10.22
CA PHE A 189 3.85 9.96 -10.20
C PHE A 189 4.32 11.02 -11.19
N LEU A 190 5.63 11.30 -11.25
CA LEU A 190 6.22 12.24 -12.20
C LEU A 190 5.99 11.82 -13.65
N GLY A 191 6.06 10.52 -13.94
CA GLY A 191 5.77 9.97 -15.26
C GLY A 191 4.33 10.26 -15.72
N GLU A 192 3.37 9.99 -14.85
CA GLU A 192 1.95 10.23 -15.10
C GLU A 192 1.64 11.74 -15.14
N LEU A 193 2.22 12.52 -14.23
CA LEU A 193 2.05 13.97 -14.21
C LEU A 193 2.57 14.62 -15.49
N GLY A 194 3.74 14.17 -15.99
CA GLY A 194 4.29 14.63 -17.24
C GLY A 194 3.39 14.37 -18.45
N ASP A 195 2.62 13.27 -18.44
CA ASP A 195 1.62 12.99 -19.47
C ASP A 195 0.34 13.83 -19.28
N ARG A 196 -0.03 14.17 -18.05
CA ARG A 196 -1.25 14.94 -17.73
C ARG A 196 -1.10 16.45 -17.93
N ILE A 197 0.09 17.01 -17.73
CA ILE A 197 0.33 18.47 -17.84
C ILE A 197 -0.08 19.07 -19.18
N PRO A 198 0.23 18.50 -20.35
CA PRO A 198 -0.23 19.04 -21.63
C PRO A 198 -1.76 19.16 -21.73
N GLU A 199 -2.49 18.16 -21.20
CA GLU A 199 -3.95 18.18 -21.16
C GLU A 199 -4.49 19.27 -20.22
N LEU A 200 -3.85 19.48 -19.06
CA LEU A 200 -4.22 20.56 -18.13
C LEU A 200 -3.95 21.94 -18.74
N CYS A 201 -2.85 22.09 -19.47
CA CYS A 201 -2.54 23.34 -20.19
C CYS A 201 -3.60 23.66 -21.23
N GLU A 202 -4.07 22.67 -22.00
CA GLU A 202 -5.15 22.83 -22.97
C GLU A 202 -6.49 23.11 -22.29
N GLU A 203 -6.83 22.35 -21.23
CA GLU A 203 -8.10 22.45 -20.51
C GLU A 203 -8.30 23.83 -19.85
N PHE A 204 -7.23 24.44 -19.33
CA PHE A 204 -7.27 25.69 -18.56
C PHE A 204 -6.62 26.89 -19.26
N ASP A 205 -6.29 26.81 -20.54
CA ASP A 205 -5.62 27.86 -21.31
C ASP A 205 -4.31 28.38 -20.65
N VAL A 206 -3.51 27.46 -20.10
CA VAL A 206 -2.24 27.74 -19.42
C VAL A 206 -1.07 27.54 -20.40
N PRO A 207 -0.18 28.54 -20.59
CA PRO A 207 1.03 28.35 -21.40
C PRO A 207 1.95 27.29 -20.76
N ALA A 208 2.37 26.28 -21.52
CA ALA A 208 3.16 25.18 -21.02
C ALA A 208 4.53 25.59 -20.43
N ASP A 209 5.12 26.69 -20.93
CA ASP A 209 6.38 27.28 -20.44
C ASP A 209 6.24 27.89 -19.02
N LYS A 210 5.03 28.12 -18.53
CA LYS A 210 4.75 28.60 -17.16
C LYS A 210 4.73 27.46 -16.13
N VAL A 211 4.53 26.23 -16.55
CA VAL A 211 4.46 25.08 -15.65
C VAL A 211 5.87 24.59 -15.33
N LYS A 212 6.17 24.47 -14.03
CA LYS A 212 7.44 23.92 -13.54
C LYS A 212 7.19 22.68 -12.69
N VAL A 213 7.89 21.58 -12.97
CA VAL A 213 7.87 20.39 -12.16
C VAL A 213 9.28 20.05 -11.72
N LEU A 214 9.49 20.07 -10.42
CA LEU A 214 10.80 19.80 -9.82
C LEU A 214 10.72 18.54 -8.92
N CYS A 215 11.51 17.55 -9.25
CA CYS A 215 11.79 16.41 -8.39
C CYS A 215 12.94 16.71 -7.44
N VAL A 216 12.71 16.66 -6.14
CA VAL A 216 13.73 16.91 -5.11
C VAL A 216 14.02 15.60 -4.37
N GLU A 217 15.30 15.23 -4.29
CA GLU A 217 15.74 14.00 -3.64
C GLU A 217 16.97 14.26 -2.75
N ALA A 218 16.88 13.83 -1.50
CA ALA A 218 17.98 13.97 -0.54
C ALA A 218 19.14 13.01 -0.82
N ALA A 219 18.84 11.82 -1.34
CA ALA A 219 19.86 10.83 -1.73
C ALA A 219 20.62 11.28 -2.98
N PRO A 220 21.87 10.80 -3.19
CA PRO A 220 22.68 11.19 -4.34
C PRO A 220 22.26 10.52 -5.67
N MET A 221 21.13 9.82 -5.68
CA MET A 221 20.65 9.08 -6.86
C MET A 221 19.14 8.95 -6.94
N VAL A 222 18.63 8.84 -8.16
CA VAL A 222 17.25 8.47 -8.48
C VAL A 222 17.11 6.94 -8.43
N LEU A 223 15.97 6.43 -7.98
CA LEU A 223 15.62 5.00 -7.92
C LEU A 223 16.75 4.15 -7.28
N PRO A 224 17.06 4.36 -5.99
CA PRO A 224 18.13 3.61 -5.32
C PRO A 224 17.94 2.10 -5.44
N GLY A 225 19.00 1.42 -5.87
CA GLY A 225 18.98 -0.04 -6.05
C GLY A 225 18.54 -0.52 -7.44
N PHE A 226 18.15 0.40 -8.34
CA PHE A 226 17.93 0.08 -9.75
C PHE A 226 19.23 0.04 -10.54
N ASP A 227 19.18 -0.68 -11.67
CA ASP A 227 20.27 -0.73 -12.61
C ASP A 227 20.55 0.67 -13.20
N PRO A 228 21.83 1.13 -13.24
CA PRO A 228 22.17 2.48 -13.71
C PRO A 228 21.69 2.83 -15.12
N GLU A 229 21.70 1.87 -16.06
CA GLU A 229 21.22 2.09 -17.44
C GLU A 229 19.69 2.36 -17.46
N LEU A 230 18.93 1.66 -16.59
CA LEU A 230 17.49 1.87 -16.46
C LEU A 230 17.19 3.23 -15.81
N VAL A 231 18.00 3.63 -14.81
CA VAL A 231 17.88 4.95 -14.17
C VAL A 231 18.18 6.06 -15.17
N GLU A 232 19.25 5.94 -15.96
CA GLU A 232 19.58 6.92 -17.00
C GLU A 232 18.46 7.06 -18.03
N TYR A 233 17.88 5.93 -18.46
CA TYR A 233 16.73 5.94 -19.35
C TYR A 233 15.54 6.69 -18.71
N ALA A 234 15.19 6.37 -17.46
CA ALA A 234 14.07 7.01 -16.76
C ALA A 234 14.25 8.51 -16.64
N VAL A 235 15.42 8.98 -16.20
CA VAL A 235 15.71 10.40 -16.04
C VAL A 235 15.63 11.13 -17.40
N ARG A 236 16.15 10.54 -18.46
CA ARG A 236 16.07 11.09 -19.82
C ARG A 236 14.61 11.22 -20.29
N GLN A 237 13.78 10.18 -20.07
CA GLN A 237 12.36 10.22 -20.44
C GLN A 237 11.60 11.27 -19.65
N LEU A 238 11.82 11.35 -18.34
CA LEU A 238 11.15 12.36 -17.50
C LEU A 238 11.60 13.79 -17.84
N LYS A 239 12.88 14.00 -18.11
CA LYS A 239 13.36 15.30 -18.60
C LYS A 239 12.74 15.70 -19.93
N SER A 240 12.51 14.75 -20.85
CA SER A 240 11.81 15.04 -22.12
C SER A 240 10.34 15.43 -21.93
N LYS A 241 9.75 15.12 -20.76
CA LYS A 241 8.42 15.57 -20.34
C LYS A 241 8.43 16.89 -19.56
N GLY A 242 9.58 17.59 -19.49
CA GLY A 242 9.71 18.87 -18.80
C GLY A 242 9.97 18.78 -17.29
N ILE A 243 10.35 17.63 -16.77
CA ILE A 243 10.61 17.44 -15.34
C ILE A 243 12.07 17.75 -15.03
N GLU A 244 12.29 18.64 -14.07
CA GLU A 244 13.60 19.00 -13.53
C GLU A 244 13.96 18.17 -12.32
N PHE A 245 15.25 17.99 -12.04
CA PHE A 245 15.74 17.19 -10.92
C PHE A 245 16.75 17.97 -10.08
N SER A 246 16.54 18.00 -8.76
CA SER A 246 17.49 18.46 -7.75
C SER A 246 17.84 17.27 -6.85
N ILE A 247 18.96 16.63 -7.16
CA ILE A 247 19.42 15.38 -6.51
C ILE A 247 20.52 15.70 -5.50
N GLY A 248 20.53 15.00 -4.36
CA GLY A 248 21.42 15.32 -3.24
C GLY A 248 20.99 16.55 -2.46
N THR A 249 19.75 16.99 -2.63
CA THR A 249 19.23 18.26 -2.10
C THR A 249 18.03 17.96 -1.18
N PRO A 250 18.24 17.85 0.14
CA PRO A 250 17.14 17.57 1.07
C PRO A 250 16.22 18.77 1.27
N VAL A 251 14.92 18.51 1.33
CA VAL A 251 13.92 19.45 1.87
C VAL A 251 14.15 19.53 3.39
N VAL A 252 14.25 20.75 3.92
CA VAL A 252 14.47 21.00 5.35
C VAL A 252 13.28 21.69 6.03
N GLU A 253 12.37 22.28 5.24
CA GLU A 253 11.16 22.92 5.75
C GLU A 253 10.13 23.01 4.62
N ALA A 254 8.86 22.90 4.96
CA ALA A 254 7.74 23.21 4.07
C ALA A 254 6.88 24.31 4.68
N THR A 255 6.42 25.25 3.85
CA THR A 255 5.53 26.35 4.22
C THR A 255 4.33 26.39 3.28
N PRO A 256 3.32 27.25 3.53
CA PRO A 256 2.21 27.44 2.57
C PRO A 256 2.66 27.95 1.20
N GLU A 257 3.82 28.64 1.13
CA GLU A 257 4.33 29.26 -0.08
C GLU A 257 5.30 28.36 -0.86
N GLY A 258 5.80 27.27 -0.27
CA GLY A 258 6.75 26.37 -0.93
C GLY A 258 7.64 25.59 0.02
N VAL A 259 8.86 25.27 -0.42
CA VAL A 259 9.81 24.48 0.35
C VAL A 259 11.18 25.15 0.44
N LYS A 260 11.87 24.91 1.54
CA LYS A 260 13.27 25.27 1.75
C LYS A 260 14.15 24.06 1.51
N LEU A 261 15.11 24.19 0.62
CA LEU A 261 16.07 23.17 0.24
C LEU A 261 17.42 23.48 0.85
N LYS A 262 18.17 22.45 1.24
CA LYS A 262 19.59 22.58 1.62
C LYS A 262 20.44 22.28 0.39
N THR A 263 21.13 23.28 -0.15
CA THR A 263 21.95 23.21 -1.37
C THR A 263 23.45 23.08 -1.11
N GLY A 264 23.87 23.34 0.11
CA GLY A 264 25.27 23.22 0.58
C GLY A 264 25.33 23.07 2.09
N ASP A 265 26.52 23.15 2.69
CA ASP A 265 26.68 22.93 4.14
C ASP A 265 25.87 23.92 4.99
N GLU A 266 25.90 25.20 4.64
CA GLU A 266 25.10 26.27 5.27
C GLU A 266 24.29 27.08 4.22
N GLU A 267 24.14 26.54 3.01
CA GLU A 267 23.40 27.18 1.92
C GLU A 267 22.00 26.62 1.82
N PHE A 268 21.05 27.55 1.67
CA PHE A 268 19.64 27.22 1.53
C PHE A 268 19.02 27.99 0.38
N GLU A 269 18.12 27.34 -0.31
CA GLU A 269 17.30 27.94 -1.36
C GLU A 269 15.83 27.77 -1.02
N PHE A 270 15.03 28.81 -1.19
CA PHE A 270 13.57 28.72 -1.07
C PHE A 270 12.95 28.67 -2.46
N ILE A 271 12.13 27.64 -2.70
CA ILE A 271 11.41 27.50 -3.96
C ILE A 271 9.92 27.69 -3.68
N GLU A 272 9.35 28.76 -4.26
CA GLU A 272 7.92 29.00 -4.23
C GLU A 272 7.19 27.95 -5.09
N ALA A 273 6.14 27.35 -4.52
CA ALA A 273 5.36 26.33 -5.21
C ALA A 273 3.92 26.29 -4.71
N GLY A 274 2.98 26.24 -5.63
CA GLY A 274 1.56 26.07 -5.34
C GLY A 274 1.21 24.63 -4.93
N THR A 275 2.07 23.66 -5.26
CA THR A 275 1.85 22.26 -4.95
C THR A 275 3.11 21.57 -4.48
N VAL A 276 3.05 20.94 -3.32
CA VAL A 276 4.12 20.06 -2.80
C VAL A 276 3.55 18.66 -2.61
N VAL A 277 4.07 17.68 -3.37
CA VAL A 277 3.71 16.26 -3.23
C VAL A 277 4.87 15.52 -2.58
N TRP A 278 4.60 14.88 -1.45
CA TRP A 278 5.61 14.12 -0.72
C TRP A 278 5.48 12.62 -1.00
N ALA A 279 6.47 12.08 -1.67
CA ALA A 279 6.58 10.67 -2.05
C ALA A 279 7.82 10.00 -1.44
N ALA A 280 8.53 10.68 -0.53
CA ALA A 280 9.73 10.18 0.12
C ALA A 280 9.40 9.44 1.42
N GLY A 281 9.67 8.13 1.39
CA GLY A 281 9.60 7.30 2.57
C GLY A 281 8.20 6.86 2.99
N VAL A 282 8.17 5.64 3.50
CA VAL A 282 7.01 5.03 4.14
C VAL A 282 7.43 4.43 5.47
N ARG A 283 6.51 4.43 6.41
CA ARG A 283 6.62 3.73 7.70
C ARG A 283 5.46 2.74 7.83
N GLY A 284 5.53 1.80 8.74
CA GLY A 284 4.37 0.98 9.10
C GLY A 284 3.27 1.82 9.74
N ASN A 285 2.12 1.21 9.97
CA ASN A 285 1.01 1.88 10.64
C ASN A 285 1.37 2.19 12.11
N ARG A 286 1.10 3.41 12.57
CA ARG A 286 1.45 3.91 13.92
C ARG A 286 0.94 3.03 15.05
N LEU A 287 -0.19 2.33 14.88
CA LEU A 287 -0.71 1.44 15.91
C LEU A 287 0.26 0.32 16.31
N ILE A 288 1.21 -0.02 15.46
CA ILE A 288 2.30 -0.97 15.80
C ILE A 288 3.15 -0.46 16.96
N GLU A 289 3.41 0.85 17.04
CA GLU A 289 4.24 1.44 18.11
C GLU A 289 3.56 1.32 19.49
N GLU A 290 2.22 1.25 19.50
CA GLU A 290 1.41 1.17 20.72
C GLU A 290 1.21 -0.29 21.21
N THR A 291 1.56 -1.30 20.40
CA THR A 291 1.39 -2.73 20.75
C THR A 291 2.37 -3.22 21.82
N GLY A 292 3.47 -2.49 22.05
CA GLY A 292 4.58 -2.93 22.89
C GLY A 292 5.47 -4.00 22.24
N ILE A 293 5.25 -4.36 20.98
CA ILE A 293 6.15 -5.21 20.20
C ILE A 293 7.33 -4.35 19.72
N GLU A 294 8.56 -4.89 19.84
CA GLU A 294 9.74 -4.20 19.32
C GLU A 294 9.59 -3.92 17.83
N ASN A 295 9.78 -2.66 17.44
CA ASN A 295 9.59 -2.23 16.06
C ASN A 295 10.58 -1.12 15.68
N MET A 296 10.76 -0.95 14.37
CA MET A 296 11.53 0.13 13.79
C MET A 296 10.66 0.86 12.77
N ARG A 297 10.33 2.12 13.02
CA ARG A 297 9.42 2.92 12.17
C ARG A 297 8.06 2.24 11.99
N ALA A 298 7.46 1.75 13.07
CA ALA A 298 6.21 1.02 13.08
C ALA A 298 6.22 -0.26 12.20
N ARG A 299 7.39 -0.87 11.98
CA ARG A 299 7.55 -2.15 11.31
C ARG A 299 8.21 -3.15 12.26
N VAL A 300 7.60 -4.29 12.43
CA VAL A 300 8.10 -5.36 13.30
C VAL A 300 9.05 -6.26 12.52
N LYS A 301 10.25 -6.51 13.07
CA LYS A 301 11.12 -7.58 12.56
C LYS A 301 10.48 -8.93 12.89
N VAL A 302 9.80 -9.50 11.91
CA VAL A 302 9.08 -10.75 12.08
C VAL A 302 10.00 -11.96 12.16
N GLU A 303 9.50 -13.03 12.80
CA GLU A 303 10.12 -14.35 12.74
C GLU A 303 10.06 -14.92 11.31
N LYS A 304 10.82 -15.99 11.05
CA LYS A 304 10.86 -16.60 9.69
C LYS A 304 9.51 -17.05 9.17
N ASP A 305 8.57 -17.36 10.03
CA ASP A 305 7.20 -17.79 9.71
C ASP A 305 6.16 -16.67 9.76
N LEU A 306 6.61 -15.41 9.81
CA LEU A 306 5.81 -14.17 9.86
C LEU A 306 5.14 -13.88 11.21
N ARG A 307 5.46 -14.63 12.26
CA ARG A 307 4.98 -14.30 13.61
C ARG A 307 5.71 -13.08 14.20
N ALA A 308 5.02 -12.38 15.08
CA ALA A 308 5.64 -11.37 15.92
C ALA A 308 6.56 -12.04 16.95
N PRO A 309 7.76 -11.51 17.23
CA PRO A 309 8.66 -12.08 18.23
C PRO A 309 7.99 -12.18 19.61
N GLY A 310 8.07 -13.37 20.20
CA GLY A 310 7.48 -13.68 21.51
C GLY A 310 5.98 -13.99 21.52
N PHE A 311 5.36 -14.12 20.34
CA PHE A 311 3.93 -14.46 20.21
C PHE A 311 3.75 -15.64 19.26
N ASP A 312 3.02 -16.67 19.69
CA ASP A 312 2.74 -17.84 18.88
C ASP A 312 1.49 -17.68 18.01
N ASP A 313 0.68 -16.66 18.26
CA ASP A 313 -0.65 -16.44 17.70
C ASP A 313 -0.83 -15.07 17.00
N VAL A 314 0.23 -14.26 16.92
CA VAL A 314 0.21 -12.93 16.27
C VAL A 314 1.11 -12.95 15.04
N PHE A 315 0.51 -12.73 13.87
CA PHE A 315 1.18 -12.63 12.58
C PHE A 315 1.20 -11.19 12.10
N ILE A 316 2.26 -10.80 11.39
CA ILE A 316 2.38 -9.48 10.80
C ILE A 316 2.72 -9.60 9.32
N VAL A 317 1.95 -8.94 8.47
CA VAL A 317 2.08 -9.03 7.01
C VAL A 317 2.05 -7.66 6.33
N GLY A 318 2.59 -7.58 5.13
CA GLY A 318 2.66 -6.35 4.35
C GLY A 318 3.64 -5.34 4.95
N ASP A 319 3.30 -4.06 4.83
CA ASP A 319 4.22 -2.98 5.15
C ASP A 319 4.49 -2.81 6.67
N CYS A 320 3.69 -3.44 7.52
CA CYS A 320 3.95 -3.54 8.96
C CYS A 320 5.06 -4.57 9.29
N ALA A 321 5.37 -5.50 8.39
CA ALA A 321 6.43 -6.49 8.58
C ALA A 321 7.78 -5.96 8.07
N LEU A 322 8.83 -6.17 8.87
CA LEU A 322 10.22 -5.94 8.48
C LEU A 322 10.92 -7.28 8.33
N MET A 323 11.38 -7.57 7.15
CA MET A 323 12.18 -8.74 6.84
C MET A 323 13.55 -8.32 6.34
N ILE A 324 14.58 -9.00 6.81
CA ILE A 324 15.95 -8.75 6.39
C ILE A 324 16.37 -9.79 5.36
N ASN A 325 16.89 -9.35 4.24
CA ASN A 325 17.61 -10.21 3.32
C ASN A 325 18.99 -10.50 3.91
N GLU A 326 19.18 -11.74 4.37
CA GLU A 326 20.39 -12.17 5.07
C GLU A 326 21.65 -12.13 4.15
N GLU A 327 21.48 -12.25 2.83
CA GLU A 327 22.58 -12.24 1.86
C GLU A 327 23.24 -10.86 1.74
N ILE A 328 22.43 -9.80 1.75
CA ILE A 328 22.89 -8.41 1.56
C ILE A 328 22.77 -7.56 2.82
N ASN A 329 22.28 -8.15 3.92
CA ASN A 329 22.02 -7.50 5.22
C ASN A 329 21.21 -6.18 5.08
N ARG A 330 20.18 -6.20 4.25
CA ARG A 330 19.27 -5.07 4.03
C ARG A 330 17.82 -5.50 4.12
N PRO A 331 16.90 -4.61 4.54
CA PRO A 331 15.49 -4.90 4.49
C PRO A 331 14.99 -5.20 3.07
N PHE A 332 14.11 -6.19 2.94
CA PHE A 332 13.31 -6.31 1.73
C PHE A 332 12.41 -5.08 1.57
N PRO A 333 12.26 -4.53 0.35
CA PRO A 333 11.39 -3.40 0.11
C PRO A 333 9.92 -3.80 0.38
N PRO A 334 9.11 -2.92 0.99
CA PRO A 334 7.68 -3.14 1.13
C PRO A 334 7.01 -3.03 -0.25
N THR A 335 6.55 -4.17 -0.78
CA THR A 335 5.90 -4.23 -2.09
C THR A 335 4.64 -5.08 -2.04
N ALA A 336 3.68 -4.79 -2.92
CA ALA A 336 2.47 -5.58 -3.09
C ALA A 336 2.79 -7.06 -3.36
N GLN A 337 3.84 -7.34 -4.14
CA GLN A 337 4.30 -8.70 -4.45
C GLN A 337 4.69 -9.49 -3.19
N ILE A 338 5.48 -8.88 -2.30
CA ILE A 338 5.88 -9.51 -1.03
C ILE A 338 4.67 -9.63 -0.10
N ALA A 339 3.86 -8.58 0.04
CA ALA A 339 2.69 -8.58 0.90
C ALA A 339 1.68 -9.69 0.55
N MET A 340 1.44 -9.92 -0.75
CA MET A 340 0.55 -11.00 -1.21
C MET A 340 1.12 -12.39 -0.87
N GLN A 341 2.43 -12.61 -1.08
CA GLN A 341 3.09 -13.87 -0.73
C GLN A 341 3.11 -14.09 0.79
N GLN A 342 3.32 -13.02 1.58
CA GLN A 342 3.20 -13.10 3.04
C GLN A 342 1.79 -13.48 3.47
N GLY A 343 0.75 -12.92 2.83
CA GLY A 343 -0.64 -13.27 3.12
C GLY A 343 -0.96 -14.73 2.83
N ASP A 344 -0.44 -15.26 1.71
CA ASP A 344 -0.58 -16.68 1.36
C ASP A 344 0.12 -17.59 2.40
N MET A 345 1.37 -17.30 2.73
CA MET A 345 2.12 -18.06 3.73
C MET A 345 1.51 -17.94 5.13
N CYS A 346 1.03 -16.76 5.53
CA CYS A 346 0.35 -16.52 6.79
C CYS A 346 -0.90 -17.41 6.91
N ALA A 347 -1.72 -17.49 5.87
CA ALA A 347 -2.88 -18.38 5.83
C ALA A 347 -2.48 -19.85 6.00
N ASN A 348 -1.45 -20.32 5.30
CA ASN A 348 -0.96 -21.67 5.39
C ASN A 348 -0.43 -21.98 6.80
N ASN A 349 0.31 -21.08 7.41
CA ASN A 349 0.85 -21.21 8.76
C ASN A 349 -0.25 -21.22 9.83
N LEU A 350 -1.28 -20.37 9.69
CA LEU A 350 -2.46 -20.40 10.57
C LEU A 350 -3.17 -21.75 10.50
N ILE A 351 -3.38 -22.28 9.30
CA ILE A 351 -4.02 -23.61 9.10
C ILE A 351 -3.15 -24.73 9.71
N ALA A 352 -1.83 -24.65 9.58
CA ALA A 352 -0.90 -25.60 10.19
C ALA A 352 -1.01 -25.57 11.72
N LEU A 353 -1.00 -24.39 12.34
CA LEU A 353 -1.16 -24.24 13.80
C LEU A 353 -2.49 -24.80 14.29
N MET A 354 -3.60 -24.51 13.60
CA MET A 354 -4.91 -25.04 13.96
C MET A 354 -4.98 -26.58 13.91
N LYS A 355 -4.14 -27.19 13.07
CA LYS A 355 -3.99 -28.65 12.94
C LYS A 355 -2.90 -29.24 13.85
N GLY A 356 -2.25 -28.43 14.68
CA GLY A 356 -1.11 -28.85 15.50
C GLY A 356 0.14 -29.24 14.69
N GLN A 357 0.27 -28.68 13.48
CA GLN A 357 1.39 -28.91 12.58
C GLN A 357 2.42 -27.77 12.68
N PRO A 358 3.71 -28.01 12.35
CA PRO A 358 4.72 -26.96 12.35
C PRO A 358 4.46 -25.93 11.25
N THR A 359 4.81 -24.68 11.55
CA THR A 359 4.80 -23.58 10.57
C THR A 359 5.96 -23.69 9.59
N GLN A 360 5.85 -23.03 8.45
CA GLN A 360 6.87 -22.96 7.41
C GLN A 360 7.51 -21.59 7.37
N ALA A 361 8.80 -21.55 7.08
CA ALA A 361 9.52 -20.30 6.86
C ALA A 361 9.10 -19.64 5.54
N PHE A 362 8.90 -18.34 5.58
CA PHE A 362 8.61 -17.53 4.40
C PHE A 362 9.93 -17.12 3.72
N VAL A 363 10.02 -17.38 2.44
CA VAL A 363 11.10 -16.92 1.57
C VAL A 363 10.49 -16.13 0.41
N PRO A 364 10.80 -14.82 0.27
CA PRO A 364 10.26 -14.01 -0.81
C PRO A 364 10.73 -14.50 -2.18
N ASP A 365 9.80 -14.72 -3.10
CA ASP A 365 10.09 -15.02 -4.50
C ASP A 365 9.95 -13.74 -5.33
N LEU A 366 11.07 -13.05 -5.55
CA LEU A 366 11.10 -11.77 -6.27
C LEU A 366 11.18 -12.02 -7.78
N LYS A 367 10.10 -11.75 -8.50
CA LYS A 367 10.05 -11.89 -9.98
C LYS A 367 10.64 -10.68 -10.72
N GLY A 368 11.02 -9.64 -9.99
CA GLY A 368 11.54 -8.40 -10.51
C GLY A 368 10.75 -7.18 -10.06
N SER A 369 11.13 -6.02 -10.57
CA SER A 369 10.50 -4.73 -10.26
C SER A 369 10.37 -3.91 -11.53
N ILE A 370 9.21 -3.26 -11.72
CA ILE A 370 8.92 -2.41 -12.88
C ILE A 370 8.34 -1.09 -12.36
N ALA A 371 8.92 0.03 -12.79
CA ALA A 371 8.43 1.38 -12.51
C ALA A 371 7.84 1.99 -13.79
N SER A 372 6.62 2.53 -13.68
CA SER A 372 5.98 3.30 -14.77
C SER A 372 6.68 4.65 -14.95
N LEU A 373 6.76 5.11 -16.20
CA LEU A 373 7.20 6.46 -16.56
C LEU A 373 6.08 7.22 -17.29
N GLY A 374 4.84 6.84 -17.02
CA GLY A 374 3.62 7.30 -17.67
C GLY A 374 2.89 6.19 -18.42
N SER A 375 1.90 6.55 -19.21
CA SER A 375 0.91 5.63 -19.79
C SER A 375 1.48 4.49 -20.64
N ASN A 376 2.55 4.74 -21.39
CA ASN A 376 3.11 3.79 -22.37
C ASN A 376 4.63 3.59 -22.24
N ASP A 377 5.21 4.02 -21.15
CA ASP A 377 6.63 3.87 -20.88
C ASP A 377 6.89 3.35 -19.47
N ALA A 378 7.90 2.54 -19.32
CA ALA A 378 8.33 1.99 -18.04
C ALA A 378 9.77 1.52 -18.11
N ILE A 379 10.38 1.31 -16.95
CA ILE A 379 11.64 0.62 -16.79
C ILE A 379 11.50 -0.53 -15.81
N GLY A 380 12.31 -1.55 -15.95
CA GLY A 380 12.34 -2.59 -14.93
C GLY A 380 13.17 -3.81 -15.30
N VAL A 381 13.18 -4.71 -14.33
CA VAL A 381 13.71 -6.06 -14.50
C VAL A 381 12.57 -7.04 -14.25
N ALA A 382 12.32 -7.94 -15.17
CA ALA A 382 11.38 -9.03 -14.99
C ALA A 382 12.02 -10.34 -15.48
N PHE A 383 11.92 -11.39 -14.65
CA PHE A 383 12.52 -12.70 -14.93
C PHE A 383 14.02 -12.61 -15.31
N GLY A 384 14.77 -11.73 -14.61
CA GLY A 384 16.19 -11.51 -14.82
C GLY A 384 16.55 -10.71 -16.08
N LYS A 385 15.56 -10.16 -16.82
CA LYS A 385 15.80 -9.38 -18.05
C LYS A 385 15.45 -7.90 -17.83
N LYS A 386 16.37 -7.02 -18.22
CA LYS A 386 16.13 -5.57 -18.26
C LYS A 386 15.12 -5.25 -19.37
N MET A 387 14.21 -4.33 -19.09
CA MET A 387 13.18 -3.87 -20.02
C MET A 387 13.00 -2.36 -19.91
N THR A 388 12.73 -1.71 -21.04
CA THR A 388 12.41 -0.28 -21.14
C THR A 388 11.27 -0.06 -22.13
N GLY A 389 10.64 1.11 -22.09
CA GLY A 389 9.63 1.54 -23.04
C GLY A 389 8.33 0.72 -22.98
N LYS A 390 7.66 0.60 -24.12
CA LYS A 390 6.38 -0.10 -24.26
C LYS A 390 6.41 -1.55 -23.77
N LYS A 391 7.53 -2.26 -23.92
CA LYS A 391 7.66 -3.66 -23.44
C LYS A 391 7.60 -3.73 -21.92
N ALA A 392 8.27 -2.81 -21.23
CA ALA A 392 8.21 -2.74 -19.78
C ALA A 392 6.82 -2.30 -19.29
N SER A 393 6.18 -1.33 -19.96
CA SER A 393 4.82 -0.90 -19.68
C SER A 393 3.80 -2.05 -19.84
N PHE A 394 3.88 -2.81 -20.94
CA PHE A 394 3.08 -4.01 -21.14
C PHE A 394 3.25 -5.01 -19.99
N MET A 395 4.52 -5.29 -19.61
CA MET A 395 4.81 -6.22 -18.52
C MET A 395 4.23 -5.72 -17.17
N LYS A 396 4.29 -4.41 -16.90
CA LYS A 396 3.66 -3.82 -15.70
C LYS A 396 2.16 -4.08 -15.68
N LYS A 397 1.44 -3.81 -16.78
CA LYS A 397 0.00 -4.08 -16.91
C LYS A 397 -0.31 -5.57 -16.69
N MET A 398 0.55 -6.48 -17.16
CA MET A 398 0.41 -7.92 -16.92
C MET A 398 0.59 -8.29 -15.44
N VAL A 399 1.54 -7.67 -14.76
CA VAL A 399 1.78 -7.87 -13.30
C VAL A 399 0.59 -7.35 -12.50
N ASP A 400 0.06 -6.17 -12.83
CA ASP A 400 -1.12 -5.58 -12.21
C ASP A 400 -2.36 -6.50 -12.39
N ASN A 401 -2.60 -6.99 -13.60
CA ASN A 401 -3.70 -7.91 -13.89
C ASN A 401 -3.55 -9.25 -13.15
N ARG A 402 -2.31 -9.75 -13.01
CA ARG A 402 -2.04 -10.94 -12.21
C ARG A 402 -2.38 -10.75 -10.73
N ALA A 403 -2.09 -9.59 -10.16
CA ALA A 403 -2.46 -9.28 -8.78
C ALA A 403 -3.98 -9.32 -8.58
N LEU A 404 -4.75 -8.70 -9.47
CA LEU A 404 -6.21 -8.77 -9.46
C LEU A 404 -6.73 -10.22 -9.57
N TYR A 405 -6.10 -11.01 -10.44
CA TYR A 405 -6.48 -12.42 -10.62
C TYR A 405 -6.26 -13.26 -9.36
N LEU A 406 -5.14 -13.09 -8.69
CA LEU A 406 -4.81 -13.83 -7.47
C LEU A 406 -5.77 -13.52 -6.31
N ILE A 407 -6.25 -12.28 -6.22
CA ILE A 407 -7.19 -11.84 -5.18
C ILE A 407 -8.63 -12.19 -5.54
N GLY A 408 -9.10 -11.85 -6.73
CA GLY A 408 -10.51 -11.89 -7.09
C GLY A 408 -10.88 -12.73 -8.31
N GLY A 409 -9.89 -13.48 -8.87
CA GLY A 409 -10.10 -14.37 -10.01
C GLY A 409 -10.37 -13.63 -11.31
N ALA A 410 -10.78 -14.40 -12.36
CA ALA A 410 -11.01 -13.88 -13.70
C ALA A 410 -12.06 -12.76 -13.74
N GLY A 411 -13.16 -12.89 -12.97
CA GLY A 411 -14.24 -11.90 -12.97
C GLY A 411 -13.81 -10.51 -12.51
N LEU A 412 -12.95 -10.41 -11.47
CA LEU A 412 -12.39 -9.15 -11.04
C LEU A 412 -11.40 -8.61 -12.06
N THR A 413 -10.53 -9.47 -12.59
CA THR A 413 -9.52 -9.09 -13.59
C THR A 413 -10.18 -8.51 -14.85
N PHE A 414 -11.20 -9.15 -15.42
CA PHE A 414 -11.92 -8.62 -16.57
C PHE A 414 -12.62 -7.29 -16.31
N LYS A 415 -13.06 -7.05 -15.06
CA LYS A 415 -13.76 -5.81 -14.71
C LYS A 415 -12.85 -4.65 -14.40
N LYS A 416 -11.67 -4.89 -13.86
CA LYS A 416 -10.76 -3.87 -13.31
C LYS A 416 -9.39 -3.83 -13.97
N GLY A 417 -9.04 -4.88 -14.69
CA GLY A 417 -7.71 -5.01 -15.30
C GLY A 417 -7.45 -3.99 -16.40
N LYS A 418 -6.16 -3.80 -16.65
CA LYS A 418 -5.62 -2.91 -17.70
C LYS A 418 -5.42 -3.72 -18.97
N PHE A 419 -6.26 -3.52 -19.96
CA PHE A 419 -6.25 -4.25 -21.25
C PHE A 419 -5.92 -3.37 -22.45
N ASP A 420 -5.70 -2.09 -22.25
CA ASP A 420 -5.14 -1.14 -23.22
C ASP A 420 -3.64 -1.44 -23.43
N LEU A 421 -3.37 -2.55 -24.09
CA LEU A 421 -2.02 -3.15 -24.17
C LEU A 421 -1.15 -2.58 -25.30
N LEU A 422 -1.66 -1.63 -26.10
CA LEU A 422 -0.94 -1.05 -27.26
C LEU A 422 -1.01 0.46 -27.26
#